data_95f0e3777b31092581ef60fbe5633c35
#
_entry.id   95f0e3777b31092581ef60fbe5633c35
#
_cell.length_a   1.000
_cell.length_b   1.000
_cell.length_c   1.000
_cell.angle_alpha   90.00
_cell.angle_beta   90.00
_cell.angle_gamma   90.00
#
_symmetry.space_group_name_H-M   'P 1'
#
loop_
_entity.id
_entity.type
_entity.pdbx_description
1 polymer ?
#
loop_
_entity_poly.entity_id
_entity_poly.type
_entity_poly.pdbx_seq_one_letter_code
_entity_poly.pdbx_strand_id
1 'polypeptide(L)'
;MNRFIIPNQPQYGVPSPTPTRSPESFITDAETYFNQGKLIPAINSYKDAITSNPNDPAVYVALAQVQVFQGQYKEAQKSAESAILLNNDSSMAHAVLGWALSFQGDYLEAETNIKQALLLDDRNALAHAYYVEILVGYSYTPTAPFGAIEKAIEESRVAVDLAPDKLETYRARGIILEATGQYDEAIDQYKKAIDINGNIPDLHLALGINYRVRGFYDLAIAEFTSANALNPNDPNPDLYLSRTYATIGEFAQSMQYAESAVANNPADTNLRGNLGVMYYRNAYWEKSTKELGYVINGGFTEDGTPLNAINLLPDAPRIAEYYFTYGLALSRLNKCGEALGIVRMINERIPTDELAVENATAIVNRCQQNLVQTPIPPFPTSPNPAAATTPTATP
;
A
#
# COMPACT_ATOMS: atom_id res chain seq x y z
N MET A 1 78.64 -34.94 -19.02
CA MET A 1 77.70 -33.84 -18.70
C MET A 1 76.35 -34.47 -18.44
N ASN A 2 75.99 -34.70 -17.18
CA ASN A 2 74.64 -35.20 -16.79
C ASN A 2 73.71 -34.01 -16.57
N ARG A 3 72.71 -33.84 -17.44
CA ARG A 3 71.61 -32.93 -17.20
C ARG A 3 70.60 -33.59 -16.28
N PHE A 4 70.51 -33.13 -15.05
CA PHE A 4 69.41 -33.46 -14.16
C PHE A 4 68.14 -32.74 -14.65
N ILE A 5 67.17 -33.51 -15.08
CA ILE A 5 65.80 -33.01 -15.32
C ILE A 5 65.14 -32.93 -13.92
N ILE A 6 64.93 -31.70 -13.46
CA ILE A 6 64.14 -31.45 -12.23
C ILE A 6 62.66 -31.69 -12.63
N PRO A 7 61.95 -32.64 -11.99
CA PRO A 7 60.50 -32.76 -12.23
C PRO A 7 59.80 -31.46 -11.81
N ASN A 8 58.87 -31.01 -12.64
CA ASN A 8 57.99 -29.89 -12.33
C ASN A 8 57.26 -30.16 -11.00
N GLN A 9 57.74 -29.61 -9.92
CA GLN A 9 57.00 -29.64 -8.67
C GLN A 9 55.79 -28.73 -8.82
N PRO A 10 54.56 -29.17 -8.43
CA PRO A 10 53.41 -28.29 -8.40
C PRO A 10 53.72 -27.09 -7.47
N GLN A 11 53.49 -25.87 -7.94
CA GLN A 11 53.67 -24.65 -7.15
C GLN A 11 52.73 -24.75 -5.92
N TYR A 12 53.33 -24.98 -4.77
CA TYR A 12 52.65 -24.88 -3.50
C TYR A 12 52.25 -23.40 -3.30
N GLY A 13 50.92 -23.10 -3.27
CA GLY A 13 50.41 -21.77 -2.90
C GLY A 13 49.58 -21.06 -3.96
N VAL A 14 49.29 -21.65 -5.14
CA VAL A 14 48.20 -21.18 -5.95
C VAL A 14 46.89 -21.73 -5.38
N PRO A 15 45.97 -20.90 -4.83
CA PRO A 15 44.69 -21.41 -4.41
C PRO A 15 44.06 -22.14 -5.59
N SER A 16 43.72 -23.40 -5.43
CA SER A 16 42.86 -24.08 -6.41
C SER A 16 41.60 -23.24 -6.56
N PRO A 17 41.21 -22.84 -7.78
CA PRO A 17 39.96 -22.10 -7.92
C PRO A 17 38.87 -22.96 -7.28
N THR A 18 38.24 -22.39 -6.26
CA THR A 18 37.05 -23.02 -5.66
C THR A 18 36.08 -23.25 -6.82
N PRO A 19 35.59 -24.48 -7.04
CA PRO A 19 34.67 -24.70 -8.14
C PRO A 19 33.49 -23.71 -7.99
N THR A 20 33.34 -22.81 -8.94
CA THR A 20 32.24 -21.87 -8.99
C THR A 20 30.96 -22.71 -9.02
N ARG A 21 30.02 -22.46 -8.09
CA ARG A 21 28.71 -23.15 -8.11
C ARG A 21 28.06 -22.98 -9.48
N SER A 22 27.46 -24.05 -9.99
CA SER A 22 26.77 -23.97 -11.27
C SER A 22 25.51 -23.10 -11.18
N PRO A 23 25.07 -22.43 -12.25
CA PRO A 23 23.82 -21.67 -12.28
C PRO A 23 22.63 -22.50 -11.81
N GLU A 24 22.55 -23.78 -12.19
CA GLU A 24 21.47 -24.71 -11.83
C GLU A 24 21.38 -24.93 -10.31
N SER A 25 22.52 -24.93 -9.62
CA SER A 25 22.55 -25.04 -8.16
C SER A 25 21.93 -23.82 -7.48
N PHE A 26 22.14 -22.61 -8.02
CA PHE A 26 21.52 -21.41 -7.51
C PHE A 26 20.02 -21.37 -7.82
N ILE A 27 19.60 -21.86 -8.99
CA ILE A 27 18.18 -21.98 -9.37
C ILE A 27 17.47 -22.93 -8.40
N THR A 28 18.05 -24.11 -8.13
CA THR A 28 17.49 -25.08 -7.17
C THR A 28 17.36 -24.50 -5.76
N ASP A 29 18.36 -23.74 -5.31
CA ASP A 29 18.28 -23.04 -4.02
C ASP A 29 17.15 -21.99 -4.03
N ALA A 30 17.03 -21.22 -5.11
CA ALA A 30 16.00 -20.19 -5.25
C ALA A 30 14.59 -20.79 -5.20
N GLU A 31 14.35 -21.88 -5.95
CA GLU A 31 13.08 -22.63 -5.92
C GLU A 31 12.81 -23.21 -4.52
N THR A 32 13.84 -23.76 -3.86
CA THR A 32 13.72 -24.28 -2.49
C THR A 32 13.34 -23.16 -1.53
N TYR A 33 13.98 -22.01 -1.62
CA TYR A 33 13.65 -20.86 -0.78
C TYR A 33 12.26 -20.32 -1.08
N PHE A 34 11.85 -20.25 -2.34
CA PHE A 34 10.49 -19.83 -2.72
C PHE A 34 9.45 -20.77 -2.11
N ASN A 35 9.62 -22.09 -2.24
CA ASN A 35 8.71 -23.09 -1.67
C ASN A 35 8.68 -23.06 -0.13
N GLN A 36 9.77 -22.57 0.52
CA GLN A 36 9.81 -22.30 1.96
C GLN A 36 9.28 -20.91 2.31
N GLY A 37 8.82 -20.11 1.33
CA GLY A 37 8.37 -18.73 1.49
C GLY A 37 9.44 -17.71 1.83
N LYS A 38 10.70 -18.09 1.69
CA LYS A 38 11.84 -17.20 1.92
C LYS A 38 12.11 -16.37 0.66
N LEU A 39 11.23 -15.38 0.37
CA LEU A 39 11.25 -14.64 -0.90
C LEU A 39 12.58 -13.89 -1.11
N ILE A 40 13.13 -13.22 -0.08
CA ILE A 40 14.41 -12.50 -0.21
C ILE A 40 15.59 -13.44 -0.49
N PRO A 41 15.79 -14.57 0.24
CA PRO A 41 16.77 -15.58 -0.15
C PRO A 41 16.57 -16.12 -1.57
N ALA A 42 15.34 -16.38 -1.99
CA ALA A 42 15.03 -16.81 -3.36
C ALA A 42 15.48 -15.78 -4.42
N ILE A 43 15.14 -14.50 -4.22
CA ILE A 43 15.58 -13.39 -5.08
C ILE A 43 17.11 -13.34 -5.18
N ASN A 44 17.83 -13.46 -4.06
CA ASN A 44 19.29 -13.42 -4.05
C ASN A 44 19.89 -14.62 -4.82
N SER A 45 19.36 -15.82 -4.63
CA SER A 45 19.82 -17.02 -5.34
C SER A 45 19.56 -16.92 -6.85
N TYR A 46 18.42 -16.37 -7.30
CA TYR A 46 18.19 -16.09 -8.73
C TYR A 46 19.18 -15.06 -9.28
N LYS A 47 19.52 -14.00 -8.52
CA LYS A 47 20.55 -13.02 -8.92
C LYS A 47 21.93 -13.66 -9.04
N ASP A 48 22.27 -14.58 -8.15
CA ASP A 48 23.52 -15.34 -8.25
C ASP A 48 23.53 -16.26 -9.47
N ALA A 49 22.39 -16.91 -9.80
CA ALA A 49 22.24 -17.69 -11.04
C ALA A 49 22.44 -16.83 -12.28
N ILE A 50 21.84 -15.64 -12.34
CA ILE A 50 22.01 -14.67 -13.43
C ILE A 50 23.47 -14.20 -13.53
N THR A 51 24.14 -13.95 -12.40
CA THR A 51 25.56 -13.58 -12.39
C THR A 51 26.43 -14.69 -13.00
N SER A 52 26.07 -15.95 -12.76
CA SER A 52 26.78 -17.12 -13.29
C SER A 52 26.45 -17.40 -14.77
N ASN A 53 25.19 -17.18 -15.17
CA ASN A 53 24.72 -17.31 -16.56
C ASN A 53 23.72 -16.19 -16.90
N PRO A 54 24.17 -15.05 -17.46
CA PRO A 54 23.31 -13.91 -17.75
C PRO A 54 22.41 -14.07 -18.98
N ASN A 55 22.54 -15.17 -19.72
CA ASN A 55 21.82 -15.35 -21.01
C ASN A 55 20.64 -16.33 -20.91
N ASP A 56 20.18 -16.66 -19.70
CA ASP A 56 19.03 -17.54 -19.51
C ASP A 56 17.77 -16.71 -19.21
N PRO A 57 16.86 -16.52 -20.19
CA PRO A 57 15.64 -15.73 -20.00
C PRO A 57 14.70 -16.32 -18.94
N ALA A 58 14.71 -17.66 -18.72
CA ALA A 58 13.83 -18.30 -17.77
C ALA A 58 14.14 -17.90 -16.32
N VAL A 59 15.41 -17.68 -16.01
CA VAL A 59 15.84 -17.25 -14.66
C VAL A 59 15.38 -15.81 -14.38
N TYR A 60 15.40 -14.93 -15.38
CA TYR A 60 14.88 -13.58 -15.24
C TYR A 60 13.35 -13.57 -15.03
N VAL A 61 12.61 -14.44 -15.73
CA VAL A 61 11.16 -14.61 -15.52
C VAL A 61 10.88 -15.07 -14.09
N ALA A 62 11.58 -16.12 -13.62
CA ALA A 62 11.42 -16.63 -12.27
C ALA A 62 11.77 -15.56 -11.19
N LEU A 63 12.86 -14.82 -11.41
CA LEU A 63 13.22 -13.69 -10.55
C LEU A 63 12.10 -12.64 -10.51
N ALA A 64 11.58 -12.25 -11.69
CA ALA A 64 10.52 -11.25 -11.78
C ALA A 64 9.25 -11.69 -11.04
N GLN A 65 8.84 -12.95 -11.14
CA GLN A 65 7.68 -13.48 -10.40
C GLN A 65 7.87 -13.37 -8.89
N VAL A 66 9.03 -13.80 -8.37
CA VAL A 66 9.31 -13.73 -6.92
C VAL A 66 9.39 -12.27 -6.45
N GLN A 67 9.91 -11.38 -7.29
CA GLN A 67 9.94 -9.95 -7.00
C GLN A 67 8.54 -9.34 -6.93
N VAL A 68 7.58 -9.75 -7.79
CA VAL A 68 6.17 -9.32 -7.67
C VAL A 68 5.59 -9.80 -6.34
N PHE A 69 5.76 -11.07 -5.98
CA PHE A 69 5.28 -11.60 -4.70
C PHE A 69 5.88 -10.88 -3.48
N GLN A 70 7.11 -10.34 -3.61
CA GLN A 70 7.78 -9.55 -2.55
C GLN A 70 7.37 -8.07 -2.57
N GLY A 71 6.57 -7.60 -3.54
CA GLY A 71 6.22 -6.19 -3.70
C GLY A 71 7.30 -5.32 -4.36
N GLN A 72 8.33 -5.94 -4.97
CA GLN A 72 9.42 -5.25 -5.68
C GLN A 72 9.03 -5.03 -7.16
N TYR A 73 7.96 -4.30 -7.41
CA TYR A 73 7.34 -4.21 -8.73
C TYR A 73 8.22 -3.58 -9.81
N LYS A 74 9.00 -2.54 -9.47
CA LYS A 74 9.93 -1.88 -10.40
C LYS A 74 11.10 -2.79 -10.78
N GLU A 75 11.61 -3.56 -9.83
CA GLU A 75 12.64 -4.56 -10.05
C GLU A 75 12.11 -5.72 -10.87
N ALA A 76 10.88 -6.17 -10.59
CA ALA A 76 10.20 -7.21 -11.37
C ALA A 76 10.01 -6.80 -12.83
N GLN A 77 9.59 -5.55 -13.08
CA GLN A 77 9.51 -4.99 -14.43
C GLN A 77 10.86 -5.10 -15.16
N LYS A 78 11.96 -4.61 -14.56
CA LYS A 78 13.30 -4.68 -15.16
C LYS A 78 13.74 -6.11 -15.45
N SER A 79 13.44 -7.04 -14.53
CA SER A 79 13.77 -8.46 -14.73
C SER A 79 12.96 -9.05 -15.89
N ALA A 80 11.66 -8.78 -15.98
CA ALA A 80 10.82 -9.24 -17.08
C ALA A 80 11.23 -8.62 -18.43
N GLU A 81 11.57 -7.33 -18.47
CA GLU A 81 12.13 -6.66 -19.65
C GLU A 81 13.44 -7.30 -20.10
N SER A 82 14.33 -7.67 -19.16
CA SER A 82 15.57 -8.39 -19.47
C SER A 82 15.29 -9.78 -20.06
N ALA A 83 14.28 -10.48 -19.57
CA ALA A 83 13.84 -11.76 -20.15
C ALA A 83 13.36 -11.59 -21.60
N ILE A 84 12.56 -10.54 -21.88
CA ILE A 84 12.04 -10.22 -23.22
C ILE A 84 13.19 -9.85 -24.17
N LEU A 85 14.20 -9.10 -23.71
CA LEU A 85 15.39 -8.77 -24.51
C LEU A 85 16.17 -10.03 -24.94
N LEU A 86 16.19 -11.05 -24.10
CA LEU A 86 16.84 -12.34 -24.41
C LEU A 86 15.95 -13.24 -25.26
N ASN A 87 14.65 -13.22 -25.05
CA ASN A 87 13.66 -14.00 -25.79
C ASN A 87 12.33 -13.23 -25.90
N ASN A 88 12.13 -12.54 -27.00
CA ASN A 88 10.92 -11.73 -27.24
C ASN A 88 9.65 -12.58 -27.46
N ASP A 89 9.77 -13.87 -27.75
CA ASP A 89 8.66 -14.78 -27.96
C ASP A 89 8.26 -15.54 -26.67
N SER A 90 8.77 -15.09 -25.51
CA SER A 90 8.42 -15.67 -24.23
C SER A 90 7.07 -15.15 -23.72
N SER A 91 6.02 -15.95 -23.90
CA SER A 91 4.68 -15.67 -23.34
C SER A 91 4.76 -15.33 -21.84
N MET A 92 5.54 -16.12 -21.09
CA MET A 92 5.64 -15.93 -19.65
C MET A 92 6.36 -14.63 -19.26
N ALA A 93 7.37 -14.17 -20.03
CA ALA A 93 8.05 -12.90 -19.76
C ALA A 93 7.10 -11.71 -19.95
N HIS A 94 6.31 -11.71 -21.03
CA HIS A 94 5.25 -10.71 -21.25
C HIS A 94 4.17 -10.76 -20.17
N ALA A 95 3.76 -11.96 -19.74
CA ALA A 95 2.74 -12.12 -18.69
C ALA A 95 3.21 -11.51 -17.35
N VAL A 96 4.43 -11.79 -16.94
CA VAL A 96 4.99 -11.24 -15.68
C VAL A 96 5.25 -9.74 -15.79
N LEU A 97 5.68 -9.23 -16.98
CA LEU A 97 5.80 -7.80 -17.20
C LEU A 97 4.45 -7.09 -17.03
N GLY A 98 3.40 -7.61 -17.67
CA GLY A 98 2.05 -7.06 -17.52
C GLY A 98 1.59 -7.07 -16.05
N TRP A 99 1.86 -8.16 -15.34
CA TRP A 99 1.52 -8.29 -13.92
C TRP A 99 2.28 -7.28 -13.04
N ALA A 100 3.59 -7.08 -13.26
CA ALA A 100 4.39 -6.11 -12.53
C ALA A 100 3.97 -4.65 -12.80
N LEU A 101 3.58 -4.34 -14.05
CA LEU A 101 3.09 -3.01 -14.44
C LEU A 101 1.74 -2.67 -13.80
N SER A 102 0.84 -3.64 -13.65
CA SER A 102 -0.48 -3.40 -13.05
C SER A 102 -0.38 -2.93 -11.59
N PHE A 103 0.57 -3.44 -10.81
CA PHE A 103 0.84 -2.97 -9.45
C PHE A 103 1.46 -1.56 -9.38
N GLN A 104 1.97 -1.06 -10.51
CA GLN A 104 2.46 0.32 -10.63
C GLN A 104 1.38 1.30 -11.12
N GLY A 105 0.17 0.78 -11.44
CA GLY A 105 -0.94 1.55 -11.98
C GLY A 105 -0.90 1.75 -13.50
N ASP A 106 0.09 1.17 -14.19
CA ASP A 106 0.27 1.28 -15.64
C ASP A 106 -0.60 0.25 -16.39
N TYR A 107 -1.92 0.29 -16.12
CA TYR A 107 -2.86 -0.73 -16.60
C TYR A 107 -2.94 -0.87 -18.12
N LEU A 108 -2.76 0.22 -18.88
CA LEU A 108 -2.81 0.17 -20.33
C LEU A 108 -1.63 -0.64 -20.91
N GLU A 109 -0.43 -0.42 -20.37
CA GLU A 109 0.77 -1.16 -20.77
C GLU A 109 0.73 -2.59 -20.22
N ALA A 110 0.20 -2.78 -19.01
CA ALA A 110 -0.06 -4.10 -18.44
C ALA A 110 -0.98 -4.94 -19.32
N GLU A 111 -2.10 -4.36 -19.78
CA GLU A 111 -3.04 -5.04 -20.66
C GLU A 111 -2.43 -5.35 -22.04
N THR A 112 -1.60 -4.48 -22.56
CA THR A 112 -0.88 -4.70 -23.82
C THR A 112 0.05 -5.89 -23.72
N ASN A 113 0.84 -5.98 -22.66
CA ASN A 113 1.78 -7.08 -22.44
C ASN A 113 1.06 -8.41 -22.17
N ILE A 114 0.00 -8.42 -21.39
CA ILE A 114 -0.72 -9.66 -21.12
C ILE A 114 -1.43 -10.19 -22.39
N LYS A 115 -1.95 -9.32 -23.25
CA LYS A 115 -2.50 -9.70 -24.55
C LYS A 115 -1.43 -10.26 -25.48
N GLN A 116 -0.21 -9.70 -25.45
CA GLN A 116 0.93 -10.26 -26.18
C GLN A 116 1.30 -11.65 -25.66
N ALA A 117 1.29 -11.84 -24.33
CA ALA A 117 1.54 -13.15 -23.74
C ALA A 117 0.54 -14.20 -24.23
N LEU A 118 -0.75 -13.87 -24.26
CA LEU A 118 -1.82 -14.76 -24.73
C LEU A 118 -1.83 -14.95 -26.25
N LEU A 119 -1.29 -14.00 -27.03
CA LEU A 119 -1.07 -14.16 -28.46
C LEU A 119 0.04 -15.17 -28.75
N LEU A 120 1.10 -15.18 -27.93
CA LEU A 120 2.22 -16.12 -28.05
C LEU A 120 1.86 -17.54 -27.56
N ASP A 121 1.04 -17.63 -26.51
CA ASP A 121 0.55 -18.89 -25.96
C ASP A 121 -0.82 -18.67 -25.30
N ASP A 122 -1.87 -19.03 -26.01
CA ASP A 122 -3.27 -18.91 -25.56
C ASP A 122 -3.66 -19.93 -24.47
N ARG A 123 -2.75 -20.87 -24.15
CA ARG A 123 -2.91 -21.86 -23.07
C ARG A 123 -2.04 -21.58 -21.86
N ASN A 124 -1.41 -20.41 -21.78
CA ASN A 124 -0.65 -19.99 -20.62
C ASN A 124 -1.60 -19.66 -19.45
N ALA A 125 -1.84 -20.64 -18.57
CA ALA A 125 -2.74 -20.51 -17.42
C ALA A 125 -2.36 -19.35 -16.49
N LEU A 126 -1.06 -19.07 -16.31
CA LEU A 126 -0.57 -17.98 -15.48
C LEU A 126 -0.86 -16.61 -16.12
N ALA A 127 -0.75 -16.51 -17.44
CA ALA A 127 -1.13 -15.30 -18.16
C ALA A 127 -2.63 -14.99 -17.98
N HIS A 128 -3.51 -16.00 -18.07
CA HIS A 128 -4.93 -15.83 -17.77
C HIS A 128 -5.17 -15.40 -16.32
N ALA A 129 -4.49 -16.03 -15.35
CA ALA A 129 -4.59 -15.66 -13.93
C ALA A 129 -4.14 -14.21 -13.66
N TYR A 130 -3.00 -13.79 -14.23
CA TYR A 130 -2.53 -12.41 -14.10
C TYR A 130 -3.44 -11.41 -14.82
N TYR A 131 -4.06 -11.82 -15.94
CA TYR A 131 -5.01 -10.95 -16.63
C TYR A 131 -6.25 -10.66 -15.79
N VAL A 132 -6.72 -11.62 -14.98
CA VAL A 132 -7.78 -11.35 -13.99
C VAL A 132 -7.37 -10.22 -13.04
N GLU A 133 -6.17 -10.30 -12.46
CA GLU A 133 -5.67 -9.29 -11.52
C GLU A 133 -5.56 -7.90 -12.17
N ILE A 134 -5.01 -7.86 -13.40
CA ILE A 134 -4.90 -6.63 -14.19
C ILE A 134 -6.28 -6.01 -14.44
N LEU A 135 -7.25 -6.80 -14.90
CA LEU A 135 -8.60 -6.33 -15.23
C LEU A 135 -9.36 -5.84 -14.00
N VAL A 136 -9.26 -6.57 -12.89
CA VAL A 136 -9.90 -6.14 -11.63
C VAL A 136 -9.25 -4.85 -11.12
N GLY A 137 -7.92 -4.75 -11.09
CA GLY A 137 -7.23 -3.52 -10.70
C GLY A 137 -7.60 -2.35 -11.63
N TYR A 138 -7.64 -2.58 -12.93
CA TYR A 138 -8.02 -1.57 -13.93
C TYR A 138 -9.47 -1.09 -13.74
N SER A 139 -10.39 -1.99 -13.34
CA SER A 139 -11.81 -1.66 -13.17
C SER A 139 -12.06 -0.55 -12.14
N TYR A 140 -11.15 -0.32 -11.21
CA TYR A 140 -11.24 0.75 -10.22
C TYR A 140 -10.72 2.11 -10.70
N THR A 141 -10.24 2.21 -11.94
CA THR A 141 -9.75 3.47 -12.51
C THR A 141 -10.78 4.17 -13.38
N PRO A 142 -10.72 5.50 -13.53
CA PRO A 142 -11.62 6.23 -14.42
C PRO A 142 -11.49 5.87 -15.91
N THR A 143 -10.38 5.24 -16.29
CA THR A 143 -10.07 4.82 -17.66
C THR A 143 -10.34 3.34 -17.92
N ALA A 144 -11.01 2.67 -16.98
CA ALA A 144 -11.33 1.25 -17.06
C ALA A 144 -12.07 0.90 -18.37
N PRO A 145 -11.68 -0.18 -19.06
CA PRO A 145 -12.43 -0.64 -20.21
C PRO A 145 -13.82 -1.13 -19.79
N PHE A 146 -14.81 -0.85 -20.62
CA PHE A 146 -16.15 -1.38 -20.40
C PHE A 146 -16.12 -2.91 -20.39
N GLY A 147 -16.80 -3.53 -19.42
CA GLY A 147 -16.84 -4.99 -19.30
C GLY A 147 -15.57 -5.62 -18.71
N ALA A 148 -14.70 -4.84 -18.02
CA ALA A 148 -13.46 -5.36 -17.43
C ALA A 148 -13.72 -6.51 -16.44
N ILE A 149 -14.73 -6.39 -15.59
CA ILE A 149 -15.08 -7.44 -14.60
C ILE A 149 -15.64 -8.68 -15.30
N GLU A 150 -16.52 -8.54 -16.29
CA GLU A 150 -17.03 -9.63 -17.08
C GLU A 150 -15.90 -10.40 -17.78
N LYS A 151 -14.94 -9.66 -18.35
CA LYS A 151 -13.76 -10.25 -18.97
C LYS A 151 -12.88 -10.97 -17.93
N ALA A 152 -12.68 -10.40 -16.75
CA ALA A 152 -11.94 -11.05 -15.67
C ALA A 152 -12.60 -12.38 -15.23
N ILE A 153 -13.94 -12.45 -15.19
CA ILE A 153 -14.67 -13.70 -14.91
C ILE A 153 -14.36 -14.78 -15.98
N GLU A 154 -14.35 -14.40 -17.27
CA GLU A 154 -14.01 -15.31 -18.36
C GLU A 154 -12.57 -15.82 -18.22
N GLU A 155 -11.60 -14.94 -18.03
CA GLU A 155 -10.19 -15.29 -17.88
C GLU A 155 -9.96 -16.18 -16.64
N SER A 156 -10.66 -15.93 -15.53
CA SER A 156 -10.61 -16.78 -14.33
C SER A 156 -11.08 -18.20 -14.61
N ARG A 157 -12.12 -18.38 -15.43
CA ARG A 157 -12.59 -19.72 -15.84
C ARG A 157 -11.53 -20.45 -16.67
N VAL A 158 -10.93 -19.75 -17.64
CA VAL A 158 -9.87 -20.34 -18.49
C VAL A 158 -8.67 -20.74 -17.63
N ALA A 159 -8.23 -19.88 -16.68
CA ALA A 159 -7.14 -20.22 -15.77
C ALA A 159 -7.43 -21.49 -14.95
N VAL A 160 -8.66 -21.63 -14.44
CA VAL A 160 -9.11 -22.82 -13.70
C VAL A 160 -9.13 -24.07 -14.59
N ASP A 161 -9.62 -23.96 -15.83
CA ASP A 161 -9.69 -25.09 -16.76
C ASP A 161 -8.29 -25.58 -17.17
N LEU A 162 -7.32 -24.67 -17.29
CA LEU A 162 -5.95 -24.98 -17.68
C LEU A 162 -5.09 -25.47 -16.51
N ALA A 163 -5.25 -24.89 -15.31
CA ALA A 163 -4.42 -25.19 -14.15
C ALA A 163 -5.21 -25.00 -12.83
N PRO A 164 -6.11 -25.92 -12.48
CA PRO A 164 -7.04 -25.78 -11.36
C PRO A 164 -6.37 -25.69 -9.98
N ASP A 165 -5.18 -26.30 -9.81
CA ASP A 165 -4.52 -26.45 -8.52
C ASP A 165 -3.28 -25.55 -8.36
N LYS A 166 -3.16 -24.49 -9.17
CA LYS A 166 -2.07 -23.53 -9.05
C LYS A 166 -2.41 -22.40 -8.08
N LEU A 167 -1.39 -21.94 -7.37
CA LEU A 167 -1.50 -20.81 -6.43
C LEU A 167 -2.09 -19.58 -7.10
N GLU A 168 -1.56 -19.24 -8.27
CA GLU A 168 -1.98 -18.05 -9.04
C GLU A 168 -3.44 -18.18 -9.51
N THR A 169 -3.90 -19.39 -9.84
CA THR A 169 -5.29 -19.64 -10.20
C THR A 169 -6.23 -19.43 -9.00
N TYR A 170 -5.88 -19.98 -7.83
CA TYR A 170 -6.66 -19.73 -6.61
C TYR A 170 -6.65 -18.26 -6.24
N ARG A 171 -5.50 -17.57 -6.32
CA ARG A 171 -5.38 -16.14 -6.06
C ARG A 171 -6.27 -15.32 -6.99
N ALA A 172 -6.16 -15.52 -8.31
CA ALA A 172 -6.98 -14.85 -9.31
C ALA A 172 -8.48 -15.06 -9.09
N ARG A 173 -8.87 -16.30 -8.76
CA ARG A 173 -10.26 -16.62 -8.42
C ARG A 173 -10.71 -15.92 -7.13
N GLY A 174 -9.87 -15.85 -6.12
CA GLY A 174 -10.13 -15.08 -4.90
C GLY A 174 -10.39 -13.61 -5.20
N ILE A 175 -9.54 -12.99 -6.00
CA ILE A 175 -9.64 -11.58 -6.40
C ILE A 175 -10.95 -11.27 -7.14
N ILE A 176 -11.35 -12.11 -8.11
CA ILE A 176 -12.60 -11.85 -8.84
C ILE A 176 -13.85 -12.12 -7.99
N LEU A 177 -13.81 -13.10 -7.08
CA LEU A 177 -14.89 -13.35 -6.13
C LEU A 177 -15.04 -12.20 -5.15
N GLU A 178 -13.93 -11.65 -4.64
CA GLU A 178 -13.91 -10.44 -3.82
C GLU A 178 -14.50 -9.24 -4.57
N ALA A 179 -14.05 -8.97 -5.80
CA ALA A 179 -14.53 -7.87 -6.64
C ALA A 179 -16.04 -7.97 -6.96
N THR A 180 -16.59 -9.18 -6.95
CA THR A 180 -18.02 -9.44 -7.18
C THR A 180 -18.83 -9.61 -5.88
N GLY A 181 -18.21 -9.36 -4.71
CA GLY A 181 -18.88 -9.39 -3.40
C GLY A 181 -19.10 -10.78 -2.81
N GLN A 182 -18.51 -11.82 -3.40
CA GLN A 182 -18.61 -13.23 -2.97
C GLN A 182 -17.48 -13.53 -1.95
N TYR A 183 -17.52 -12.85 -0.80
CA TYR A 183 -16.42 -12.84 0.17
C TYR A 183 -16.15 -14.20 0.83
N ASP A 184 -17.20 -15.02 1.07
CA ASP A 184 -17.02 -16.34 1.69
C ASP A 184 -16.30 -17.30 0.74
N GLU A 185 -16.66 -17.28 -0.53
CA GLU A 185 -15.99 -18.06 -1.58
C GLU A 185 -14.56 -17.54 -1.84
N ALA A 186 -14.34 -16.22 -1.77
CA ALA A 186 -13.00 -15.62 -1.89
C ALA A 186 -12.09 -16.11 -0.75
N ILE A 187 -12.57 -16.14 0.49
CA ILE A 187 -11.87 -16.68 1.66
C ILE A 187 -11.41 -18.12 1.39
N ASP A 188 -12.27 -18.96 0.85
CA ASP A 188 -11.92 -20.36 0.55
C ASP A 188 -10.83 -20.47 -0.54
N GLN A 189 -10.84 -19.58 -1.54
CA GLN A 189 -9.79 -19.57 -2.56
C GLN A 189 -8.45 -19.08 -2.01
N TYR A 190 -8.44 -18.00 -1.24
CA TYR A 190 -7.21 -17.50 -0.62
C TYR A 190 -6.61 -18.50 0.37
N LYS A 191 -7.42 -19.23 1.14
CA LYS A 191 -6.93 -20.34 1.99
C LYS A 191 -6.22 -21.41 1.18
N LYS A 192 -6.80 -21.85 0.05
CA LYS A 192 -6.16 -22.83 -0.82
C LYS A 192 -4.83 -22.34 -1.40
N ALA A 193 -4.75 -21.04 -1.74
CA ALA A 193 -3.50 -20.44 -2.18
C ALA A 193 -2.45 -20.43 -1.05
N ILE A 194 -2.86 -20.11 0.19
CA ILE A 194 -2.01 -20.12 1.38
C ILE A 194 -1.55 -21.54 1.73
N ASP A 195 -2.41 -22.55 1.55
CA ASP A 195 -2.04 -23.96 1.76
C ASP A 195 -0.92 -24.41 0.80
N ILE A 196 -0.81 -23.82 -0.39
CA ILE A 196 0.28 -24.08 -1.33
C ILE A 196 1.55 -23.35 -0.91
N ASN A 197 1.44 -22.05 -0.59
CA ASN A 197 2.56 -21.25 -0.08
C ASN A 197 2.05 -20.19 0.90
N GLY A 198 2.12 -20.48 2.19
CA GLY A 198 1.68 -19.64 3.30
C GLY A 198 2.65 -18.51 3.67
N ASN A 199 3.64 -18.21 2.82
CA ASN A 199 4.63 -17.17 3.12
C ASN A 199 4.59 -16.02 2.09
N ILE A 200 3.46 -15.85 1.42
CA ILE A 200 3.21 -14.75 0.50
C ILE A 200 2.38 -13.69 1.24
N PRO A 201 2.96 -12.50 1.55
CA PRO A 201 2.30 -11.46 2.35
C PRO A 201 0.94 -11.04 1.78
N ASP A 202 0.83 -10.87 0.47
CA ASP A 202 -0.38 -10.43 -0.22
C ASP A 202 -1.57 -11.37 -0.04
N LEU A 203 -1.34 -12.69 0.07
CA LEU A 203 -2.42 -13.66 0.29
C LEU A 203 -3.04 -13.48 1.69
N HIS A 204 -2.19 -13.27 2.70
CA HIS A 204 -2.65 -12.97 4.06
C HIS A 204 -3.36 -11.61 4.12
N LEU A 205 -2.83 -10.60 3.42
CA LEU A 205 -3.47 -9.29 3.33
C LEU A 205 -4.88 -9.40 2.71
N ALA A 206 -5.01 -10.08 1.58
CA ALA A 206 -6.29 -10.29 0.89
C ALA A 206 -7.28 -11.11 1.76
N LEU A 207 -6.82 -12.21 2.37
CA LEU A 207 -7.65 -13.02 3.28
C LEU A 207 -8.12 -12.19 4.47
N GLY A 208 -7.23 -11.39 5.08
CA GLY A 208 -7.56 -10.50 6.18
C GLY A 208 -8.60 -9.44 5.80
N ILE A 209 -8.51 -8.86 4.59
CA ILE A 209 -9.51 -7.90 4.08
C ILE A 209 -10.88 -8.56 3.98
N ASN A 210 -10.97 -9.77 3.43
CA ASN A 210 -12.21 -10.51 3.30
C ASN A 210 -12.81 -10.89 4.67
N TYR A 211 -12.01 -11.36 5.62
CA TYR A 211 -12.46 -11.58 7.01
C TYR A 211 -13.00 -10.31 7.65
N ARG A 212 -12.31 -9.17 7.46
CA ARG A 212 -12.73 -7.88 8.01
C ARG A 212 -14.07 -7.43 7.42
N VAL A 213 -14.30 -7.59 6.12
CA VAL A 213 -15.57 -7.27 5.46
C VAL A 213 -16.70 -8.14 6.02
N ARG A 214 -16.43 -9.41 6.32
CA ARG A 214 -17.38 -10.34 6.93
C ARG A 214 -17.58 -10.12 8.45
N GLY A 215 -16.83 -9.18 9.07
CA GLY A 215 -16.92 -8.89 10.50
C GLY A 215 -16.13 -9.88 11.38
N PHE A 216 -15.32 -10.75 10.81
CA PHE A 216 -14.45 -11.68 11.55
C PHE A 216 -13.16 -10.98 11.96
N TYR A 217 -13.26 -9.99 12.84
CA TYR A 217 -12.14 -9.08 13.15
C TYR A 217 -10.92 -9.77 13.75
N ASP A 218 -11.09 -10.76 14.62
CA ASP A 218 -9.98 -11.50 15.21
C ASP A 218 -9.19 -12.28 14.16
N LEU A 219 -9.88 -12.92 13.20
CA LEU A 219 -9.23 -13.60 12.08
C LEU A 219 -8.53 -12.59 11.14
N ALA A 220 -9.17 -11.45 10.88
CA ALA A 220 -8.55 -10.39 10.08
C ALA A 220 -7.26 -9.87 10.71
N ILE A 221 -7.25 -9.64 12.04
CA ILE A 221 -6.06 -9.20 12.77
C ILE A 221 -4.94 -10.25 12.67
N ALA A 222 -5.26 -11.53 12.80
CA ALA A 222 -4.27 -12.60 12.69
C ALA A 222 -3.63 -12.61 11.29
N GLU A 223 -4.44 -12.50 10.24
CA GLU A 223 -3.94 -12.50 8.87
C GLU A 223 -3.13 -11.23 8.54
N PHE A 224 -3.56 -10.05 8.95
CA PHE A 224 -2.78 -8.81 8.77
C PHE A 224 -1.46 -8.85 9.56
N THR A 225 -1.45 -9.47 10.74
CA THR A 225 -0.22 -9.67 11.51
C THR A 225 0.73 -10.61 10.79
N SER A 226 0.23 -11.68 10.15
CA SER A 226 1.02 -12.58 9.33
C SER A 226 1.61 -11.84 8.11
N ALA A 227 0.79 -11.05 7.41
CA ALA A 227 1.24 -10.23 6.27
C ALA A 227 2.37 -9.26 6.69
N ASN A 228 2.21 -8.58 7.84
CA ASN A 228 3.22 -7.65 8.38
C ASN A 228 4.52 -8.38 8.77
N ALA A 229 4.43 -9.56 9.38
CA ALA A 229 5.61 -10.35 9.72
C ALA A 229 6.39 -10.82 8.49
N LEU A 230 5.70 -11.13 7.38
CA LEU A 230 6.31 -11.55 6.13
C LEU A 230 6.92 -10.38 5.32
N ASN A 231 6.30 -9.20 5.36
CA ASN A 231 6.81 -7.99 4.72
C ASN A 231 6.63 -6.75 5.62
N PRO A 232 7.54 -6.53 6.59
CA PRO A 232 7.41 -5.43 7.55
C PRO A 232 7.51 -4.02 6.95
N ASN A 233 7.97 -3.90 5.70
CA ASN A 233 8.10 -2.61 5.01
C ASN A 233 6.84 -2.21 4.22
N ASP A 234 5.87 -3.12 4.08
CA ASP A 234 4.59 -2.79 3.46
C ASP A 234 3.71 -2.07 4.48
N PRO A 235 3.27 -0.82 4.21
CA PRO A 235 2.40 -0.08 5.13
C PRO A 235 0.97 -0.62 5.18
N ASN A 236 0.53 -1.43 4.20
CA ASN A 236 -0.87 -1.85 4.08
C ASN A 236 -1.34 -2.75 5.23
N PRO A 237 -0.60 -3.77 5.68
CA PRO A 237 -1.00 -4.57 6.84
C PRO A 237 -1.24 -3.70 8.09
N ASP A 238 -0.33 -2.76 8.37
CA ASP A 238 -0.46 -1.83 9.49
C ASP A 238 -1.67 -0.90 9.33
N LEU A 239 -1.95 -0.41 8.12
CA LEU A 239 -3.15 0.38 7.84
C LEU A 239 -4.43 -0.42 8.14
N TYR A 240 -4.50 -1.68 7.71
CA TYR A 240 -5.68 -2.52 7.95
C TYR A 240 -5.79 -2.96 9.41
N LEU A 241 -4.68 -3.21 10.11
CA LEU A 241 -4.67 -3.41 11.55
C LEU A 241 -5.22 -2.19 12.29
N SER A 242 -4.72 -1.00 11.96
CA SER A 242 -5.21 0.28 12.51
C SER A 242 -6.73 0.41 12.34
N ARG A 243 -7.23 0.22 11.13
CA ARG A 243 -8.67 0.31 10.82
C ARG A 243 -9.51 -0.75 11.52
N THR A 244 -8.97 -1.95 11.68
CA THR A 244 -9.67 -3.06 12.34
C THR A 244 -9.76 -2.82 13.84
N TYR A 245 -8.66 -2.41 14.50
CA TYR A 245 -8.65 -2.03 15.90
C TYR A 245 -9.56 -0.82 16.18
N ALA A 246 -9.62 0.17 15.28
CA ALA A 246 -10.56 1.28 15.40
C ALA A 246 -12.02 0.82 15.35
N THR A 247 -12.32 -0.18 14.51
CA THR A 247 -13.69 -0.72 14.37
C THR A 247 -14.15 -1.44 15.66
N ILE A 248 -13.26 -2.14 16.35
CA ILE A 248 -13.57 -2.81 17.62
C ILE A 248 -13.38 -1.93 18.87
N GLY A 249 -13.03 -0.62 18.68
CA GLY A 249 -12.91 0.34 19.76
C GLY A 249 -11.56 0.41 20.45
N GLU A 250 -10.58 -0.37 20.00
CA GLU A 250 -9.22 -0.42 20.55
C GLU A 250 -8.35 0.72 19.98
N PHE A 251 -8.70 1.96 20.33
CA PHE A 251 -8.12 3.15 19.70
C PHE A 251 -6.61 3.33 19.95
N ALA A 252 -6.08 2.84 21.09
CA ALA A 252 -4.66 2.92 21.37
C ALA A 252 -3.83 2.05 20.42
N GLN A 253 -4.23 0.80 20.20
CA GLN A 253 -3.60 -0.11 19.23
C GLN A 253 -3.76 0.44 17.81
N SER A 254 -4.96 0.92 17.47
CA SER A 254 -5.25 1.54 16.19
C SER A 254 -4.27 2.68 15.87
N MET A 255 -4.00 3.54 16.84
CA MET A 255 -3.04 4.65 16.70
C MET A 255 -1.61 4.14 16.46
N GLN A 256 -1.15 3.15 17.23
CA GLN A 256 0.21 2.58 17.07
C GLN A 256 0.44 2.03 15.67
N TYR A 257 -0.53 1.26 15.14
CA TYR A 257 -0.42 0.74 13.78
C TYR A 257 -0.53 1.83 12.72
N ALA A 258 -1.32 2.89 12.95
CA ALA A 258 -1.33 4.05 12.04
C ALA A 258 0.02 4.79 12.02
N GLU A 259 0.69 4.94 13.17
CA GLU A 259 2.04 5.50 13.26
C GLU A 259 3.06 4.64 12.50
N SER A 260 2.98 3.31 12.65
CA SER A 260 3.83 2.35 11.92
C SER A 260 3.62 2.45 10.40
N ALA A 261 2.38 2.49 9.94
CA ALA A 261 2.07 2.61 8.51
C ALA A 261 2.69 3.89 7.90
N VAL A 262 2.57 5.02 8.59
CA VAL A 262 3.18 6.30 8.14
C VAL A 262 4.71 6.24 8.19
N ALA A 263 5.31 5.55 9.17
CA ALA A 263 6.76 5.38 9.24
C ALA A 263 7.30 4.58 8.05
N ASN A 264 6.54 3.57 7.57
CA ASN A 264 6.90 2.76 6.40
C ASN A 264 6.73 3.51 5.07
N ASN A 265 5.75 4.42 4.97
CA ASN A 265 5.58 5.28 3.78
C ASN A 265 5.15 6.70 4.17
N PRO A 266 6.09 7.57 4.56
CA PRO A 266 5.78 8.92 5.05
C PRO A 266 5.22 9.88 3.98
N ALA A 267 5.35 9.55 2.71
CA ALA A 267 4.83 10.37 1.60
C ALA A 267 3.36 10.06 1.25
N ASP A 268 2.80 8.98 1.78
CA ASP A 268 1.41 8.61 1.51
C ASP A 268 0.43 9.44 2.34
N THR A 269 -0.26 10.33 1.68
CA THR A 269 -1.23 11.24 2.30
C THR A 269 -2.45 10.50 2.88
N ASN A 270 -2.84 9.33 2.33
CA ASN A 270 -3.95 8.53 2.89
C ASN A 270 -3.58 7.87 4.22
N LEU A 271 -2.34 7.40 4.37
CA LEU A 271 -1.84 6.87 5.64
C LEU A 271 -1.84 7.95 6.71
N ARG A 272 -1.39 9.17 6.36
CA ARG A 272 -1.44 10.34 7.26
C ARG A 272 -2.86 10.72 7.62
N GLY A 273 -3.80 10.64 6.67
CA GLY A 273 -5.22 10.84 6.94
C GLY A 273 -5.76 9.87 7.98
N ASN A 274 -5.45 8.59 7.83
CA ASN A 274 -5.81 7.58 8.81
C ASN A 274 -5.18 7.88 10.19
N LEU A 275 -3.89 8.22 10.23
CA LEU A 275 -3.19 8.58 11.47
C LEU A 275 -3.83 9.80 12.15
N GLY A 276 -4.15 10.84 11.38
CA GLY A 276 -4.81 12.03 11.90
C GLY A 276 -6.17 11.75 12.54
N VAL A 277 -6.96 10.84 11.93
CA VAL A 277 -8.22 10.35 12.51
C VAL A 277 -7.96 9.56 13.81
N MET A 278 -6.94 8.71 13.83
CA MET A 278 -6.60 7.94 15.05
C MET A 278 -6.10 8.85 16.18
N TYR A 279 -5.34 9.88 15.88
CA TYR A 279 -4.98 10.91 16.87
C TYR A 279 -6.22 11.61 17.42
N TYR A 280 -7.20 11.96 16.56
CA TYR A 280 -8.46 12.55 17.02
C TYR A 280 -9.20 11.63 17.99
N ARG A 281 -9.34 10.35 17.65
CA ARG A 281 -10.03 9.34 18.49
C ARG A 281 -9.35 9.13 19.84
N ASN A 282 -8.04 9.36 19.92
CA ASN A 282 -7.23 9.31 21.16
C ASN A 282 -7.08 10.67 21.85
N ALA A 283 -7.82 11.71 21.43
CA ALA A 283 -7.80 13.05 22.02
C ALA A 283 -6.47 13.80 21.85
N TYR A 284 -5.61 13.43 20.91
CA TYR A 284 -4.38 14.16 20.56
C TYR A 284 -4.67 15.23 19.49
N TRP A 285 -5.43 16.28 19.87
CA TRP A 285 -5.99 17.26 18.94
C TRP A 285 -4.93 17.98 18.11
N GLU A 286 -3.81 18.40 18.71
CA GLU A 286 -2.71 19.07 18.02
C GLU A 286 -2.07 18.15 16.96
N LYS A 287 -1.77 16.89 17.33
CA LYS A 287 -1.21 15.92 16.38
C LYS A 287 -2.21 15.63 15.25
N SER A 288 -3.50 15.50 15.58
CA SER A 288 -4.56 15.31 14.60
C SER A 288 -4.61 16.47 13.59
N THR A 289 -4.60 17.72 14.07
CA THR A 289 -4.63 18.89 13.18
C THR A 289 -3.37 19.00 12.34
N LYS A 290 -2.22 18.57 12.84
CA LYS A 290 -0.98 18.54 12.05
C LYS A 290 -1.09 17.56 10.87
N GLU A 291 -1.39 16.29 11.14
CA GLU A 291 -1.46 15.26 10.08
C GLU A 291 -2.59 15.53 9.09
N LEU A 292 -3.80 15.87 9.56
CA LEU A 292 -4.92 16.20 8.68
C LEU A 292 -4.71 17.51 7.92
N GLY A 293 -3.97 18.46 8.49
CA GLY A 293 -3.54 19.67 7.80
C GLY A 293 -2.71 19.36 6.56
N TYR A 294 -1.78 18.40 6.64
CA TYR A 294 -1.02 17.92 5.48
C TYR A 294 -1.91 17.27 4.42
N VAL A 295 -2.92 16.50 4.86
CA VAL A 295 -3.86 15.83 3.94
C VAL A 295 -4.69 16.84 3.14
N ILE A 296 -5.12 17.92 3.77
CA ILE A 296 -6.06 18.89 3.20
C ILE A 296 -5.34 19.98 2.41
N ASN A 297 -4.18 20.42 2.88
CA ASN A 297 -3.45 21.55 2.30
C ASN A 297 -2.23 21.11 1.48
N GLY A 298 -1.76 19.88 1.63
CA GLY A 298 -0.48 19.46 1.07
C GLY A 298 0.71 20.18 1.73
N GLY A 299 1.83 20.23 1.02
CA GLY A 299 3.03 20.95 1.44
C GLY A 299 4.20 20.04 1.76
N PHE A 300 4.98 20.39 2.77
CA PHE A 300 6.14 19.62 3.20
C PHE A 300 6.04 19.29 4.68
N THR A 301 6.44 18.09 5.04
CA THR A 301 6.61 17.69 6.43
C THR A 301 7.85 18.37 7.05
N GLU A 302 8.04 18.25 8.36
CA GLU A 302 9.19 18.82 9.06
C GLU A 302 10.54 18.26 8.58
N ASP A 303 10.56 17.02 8.09
CA ASP A 303 11.73 16.37 7.50
C ASP A 303 11.90 16.65 6.00
N GLY A 304 11.03 17.48 5.40
CA GLY A 304 11.08 17.88 4.00
C GLY A 304 10.38 16.94 3.04
N THR A 305 9.66 15.92 3.50
CA THR A 305 8.88 15.02 2.62
C THR A 305 7.74 15.80 1.95
N PRO A 306 7.65 15.81 0.60
CA PRO A 306 6.56 16.49 -0.09
C PRO A 306 5.25 15.70 0.01
N LEU A 307 4.14 16.40 0.22
CA LEU A 307 2.80 15.84 0.34
C LEU A 307 1.83 16.55 -0.59
N ASN A 308 1.04 15.77 -1.31
CA ASN A 308 -0.03 16.27 -2.15
C ASN A 308 -1.33 16.37 -1.36
N ALA A 309 -2.05 17.49 -1.51
CA ALA A 309 -3.38 17.63 -0.94
C ALA A 309 -4.36 16.64 -1.58
N ILE A 310 -5.28 16.10 -0.79
CA ILE A 310 -6.38 15.26 -1.27
C ILE A 310 -7.64 16.12 -1.35
N ASN A 311 -8.20 16.24 -2.56
CA ASN A 311 -9.42 17.01 -2.76
C ASN A 311 -10.65 16.29 -2.21
N LEU A 312 -11.54 17.07 -1.57
CA LEU A 312 -12.85 16.59 -1.15
C LEU A 312 -13.74 16.43 -2.40
N LEU A 313 -14.12 15.17 -2.67
CA LEU A 313 -14.97 14.79 -3.80
C LEU A 313 -16.22 14.09 -3.31
N PRO A 314 -17.36 14.16 -4.04
CA PRO A 314 -18.51 13.30 -3.78
C PRO A 314 -18.13 11.81 -3.82
N ASP A 315 -18.88 10.98 -3.11
CA ASP A 315 -18.74 9.52 -3.08
C ASP A 315 -17.37 9.02 -2.57
N ALA A 316 -16.66 9.85 -1.79
CA ALA A 316 -15.38 9.55 -1.18
C ALA A 316 -15.47 9.62 0.36
N PRO A 317 -16.20 8.68 1.03
CA PRO A 317 -16.52 8.79 2.47
C PRO A 317 -15.28 8.82 3.36
N ARG A 318 -14.20 8.15 2.97
CA ARG A 318 -12.93 8.19 3.71
C ARG A 318 -12.28 9.57 3.66
N ILE A 319 -12.34 10.23 2.53
CA ILE A 319 -11.82 11.59 2.37
C ILE A 319 -12.70 12.58 3.14
N ALA A 320 -14.02 12.42 3.07
CA ALA A 320 -14.95 13.20 3.89
C ALA A 320 -14.64 13.06 5.39
N GLU A 321 -14.31 11.84 5.87
CA GLU A 321 -13.88 11.60 7.26
C GLU A 321 -12.63 12.43 7.62
N TYR A 322 -11.64 12.54 6.74
CA TYR A 322 -10.47 13.36 7.00
C TYR A 322 -10.84 14.84 7.18
N TYR A 323 -11.69 15.38 6.31
CA TYR A 323 -12.12 16.77 6.36
C TYR A 323 -12.92 17.09 7.61
N PHE A 324 -14.00 16.35 7.90
CA PHE A 324 -14.79 16.66 9.10
C PHE A 324 -14.01 16.41 10.40
N THR A 325 -13.13 15.39 10.46
CA THR A 325 -12.28 15.16 11.62
C THR A 325 -11.31 16.30 11.84
N TYR A 326 -10.74 16.88 10.76
CA TYR A 326 -9.90 18.07 10.85
C TYR A 326 -10.66 19.25 11.45
N GLY A 327 -11.86 19.54 10.94
CA GLY A 327 -12.72 20.60 11.46
C GLY A 327 -13.09 20.38 12.93
N LEU A 328 -13.42 19.14 13.31
CA LEU A 328 -13.69 18.76 14.71
C LEU A 328 -12.45 18.99 15.60
N ALA A 329 -11.27 18.57 15.17
CA ALA A 329 -10.04 18.76 15.92
C ALA A 329 -9.69 20.27 16.10
N LEU A 330 -9.83 21.06 15.04
CA LEU A 330 -9.68 22.52 15.08
C LEU A 330 -10.64 23.19 16.07
N SER A 331 -11.92 22.75 16.07
CA SER A 331 -12.93 23.29 17.02
C SER A 331 -12.60 22.93 18.47
N ARG A 332 -11.99 21.76 18.74
CA ARG A 332 -11.50 21.38 20.07
C ARG A 332 -10.36 22.29 20.54
N LEU A 333 -9.52 22.76 19.62
CA LEU A 333 -8.41 23.68 19.88
C LEU A 333 -8.83 25.15 19.85
N ASN A 334 -10.13 25.45 19.79
CA ASN A 334 -10.67 26.80 19.68
C ASN A 334 -10.22 27.58 18.41
N LYS A 335 -9.78 26.86 17.35
CA LYS A 335 -9.39 27.42 16.05
C LYS A 335 -10.60 27.54 15.13
N CYS A 336 -11.64 28.24 15.59
CA CYS A 336 -12.95 28.27 14.95
C CYS A 336 -12.94 28.95 13.56
N GLY A 337 -12.05 29.91 13.31
CA GLY A 337 -11.89 30.51 11.99
C GLY A 337 -11.53 29.49 10.91
N GLU A 338 -10.57 28.62 11.17
CA GLU A 338 -10.14 27.54 10.29
C GLU A 338 -11.22 26.43 10.21
N ALA A 339 -11.81 26.04 11.34
CA ALA A 339 -12.84 25.01 11.42
C ALA A 339 -14.08 25.35 10.58
N LEU A 340 -14.55 26.60 10.62
CA LEU A 340 -15.67 27.07 9.80
C LEU A 340 -15.36 27.15 8.30
N GLY A 341 -14.09 27.28 7.93
CA GLY A 341 -13.63 27.10 6.55
C GLY A 341 -13.87 25.68 6.04
N ILE A 342 -13.61 24.67 6.88
CA ILE A 342 -13.89 23.25 6.56
C ILE A 342 -15.40 22.99 6.45
N VAL A 343 -16.22 23.57 7.35
CA VAL A 343 -17.69 23.47 7.28
C VAL A 343 -18.20 23.98 5.93
N ARG A 344 -17.66 25.13 5.46
CA ARG A 344 -18.05 25.68 4.16
C ARG A 344 -17.69 24.71 3.02
N MET A 345 -16.49 24.16 3.01
CA MET A 345 -16.06 23.18 1.98
C MET A 345 -16.95 21.94 1.95
N ILE A 346 -17.34 21.41 3.12
CA ILE A 346 -18.25 20.26 3.20
C ILE A 346 -19.61 20.59 2.58
N ASN A 347 -20.22 21.71 3.01
CA ASN A 347 -21.54 22.12 2.54
C ASN A 347 -21.58 22.50 1.05
N GLU A 348 -20.47 22.98 0.48
CA GLU A 348 -20.38 23.35 -0.93
C GLU A 348 -20.07 22.13 -1.83
N ARG A 349 -19.23 21.21 -1.38
CA ARG A 349 -18.72 20.12 -2.25
C ARG A 349 -19.45 18.80 -2.10
N ILE A 350 -19.92 18.48 -0.90
CA ILE A 350 -20.58 17.21 -0.57
C ILE A 350 -21.85 17.41 0.28
N PRO A 351 -22.78 18.31 -0.14
CA PRO A 351 -23.98 18.63 0.65
C PRO A 351 -24.94 17.46 0.86
N THR A 352 -24.78 16.37 0.11
CA THR A 352 -25.59 15.15 0.18
C THR A 352 -24.99 14.06 1.08
N ASP A 353 -23.76 14.26 1.58
CA ASP A 353 -23.15 13.34 2.55
C ASP A 353 -23.67 13.69 3.95
N GLU A 354 -24.70 12.93 4.40
CA GLU A 354 -25.40 13.17 5.67
C GLU A 354 -24.42 13.17 6.86
N LEU A 355 -23.47 12.22 6.89
CA LEU A 355 -22.51 12.12 7.99
C LEU A 355 -21.56 13.31 8.03
N ALA A 356 -21.08 13.77 6.88
CA ALA A 356 -20.20 14.93 6.79
C ALA A 356 -20.95 16.22 7.21
N VAL A 357 -22.20 16.39 6.79
CA VAL A 357 -23.05 17.55 7.15
C VAL A 357 -23.41 17.54 8.63
N GLU A 358 -23.69 16.37 9.23
CA GLU A 358 -23.92 16.24 10.67
C GLU A 358 -22.67 16.68 11.46
N ASN A 359 -21.50 16.21 11.07
CA ASN A 359 -20.23 16.60 11.70
C ASN A 359 -19.92 18.10 11.48
N ALA A 360 -20.23 18.65 10.31
CA ALA A 360 -20.11 20.10 10.04
C ALA A 360 -20.97 20.90 11.02
N THR A 361 -22.21 20.44 11.27
CA THR A 361 -23.11 21.05 12.27
C THR A 361 -22.54 20.95 13.69
N ALA A 362 -21.94 19.81 14.06
CA ALA A 362 -21.27 19.64 15.34
C ALA A 362 -20.09 20.60 15.53
N ILE A 363 -19.33 20.87 14.46
CA ILE A 363 -18.23 21.87 14.45
C ILE A 363 -18.79 23.26 14.76
N VAL A 364 -19.86 23.69 14.05
CA VAL A 364 -20.50 24.99 14.28
C VAL A 364 -20.97 25.15 15.72
N ASN A 365 -21.69 24.15 16.25
CA ASN A 365 -22.21 24.16 17.62
C ASN A 365 -21.07 24.27 18.64
N ARG A 366 -19.97 23.55 18.43
CA ARG A 366 -18.79 23.64 19.30
C ARG A 366 -18.18 25.05 19.26
N CYS A 367 -18.03 25.62 18.09
CA CYS A 367 -17.47 26.96 17.94
C CYS A 367 -18.35 28.03 18.57
N GLN A 368 -19.68 27.91 18.50
CA GLN A 368 -20.60 28.80 19.22
C GLN A 368 -20.44 28.69 20.74
N GLN A 369 -20.31 27.48 21.28
CA GLN A 369 -20.06 27.26 22.71
C GLN A 369 -18.73 27.88 23.16
N ASN A 370 -17.68 27.76 22.36
CA ASN A 370 -16.38 28.36 22.66
C ASN A 370 -16.44 29.90 22.75
N LEU A 371 -17.25 30.54 21.93
CA LEU A 371 -17.45 32.01 21.99
C LEU A 371 -18.14 32.46 23.26
N VAL A 372 -19.08 31.65 23.79
CA VAL A 372 -19.81 31.98 25.02
C VAL A 372 -18.93 31.78 26.27
N GLN A 373 -18.00 30.83 26.21
CA GLN A 373 -17.12 30.46 27.34
C GLN A 373 -15.85 31.32 27.46
N THR A 374 -15.45 32.08 26.42
CA THR A 374 -14.33 33.03 26.50
C THR A 374 -14.83 34.30 27.20
N PRO A 375 -14.36 34.64 28.43
CA PRO A 375 -14.70 35.92 29.03
C PRO A 375 -14.17 37.04 28.12
N ILE A 376 -15.06 37.95 27.74
CA ILE A 376 -14.65 39.19 27.05
C ILE A 376 -13.74 39.91 28.02
N PRO A 377 -12.46 40.15 27.72
CA PRO A 377 -11.61 40.95 28.58
C PRO A 377 -12.28 42.31 28.79
N PRO A 378 -12.37 42.82 30.01
CA PRO A 378 -12.99 44.13 30.22
C PRO A 378 -12.27 45.15 29.35
N PHE A 379 -13.07 45.92 28.62
CA PHE A 379 -12.53 47.06 27.84
C PHE A 379 -11.60 47.87 28.71
N PRO A 380 -10.41 48.26 28.24
CA PRO A 380 -9.55 49.15 29.01
C PRO A 380 -10.35 50.42 29.29
N THR A 381 -10.70 50.64 30.55
CA THR A 381 -11.31 51.87 30.98
C THR A 381 -10.35 52.99 30.65
N SER A 382 -10.79 53.94 29.82
CA SER A 382 -10.05 55.15 29.50
C SER A 382 -9.56 55.81 30.82
N PRO A 383 -8.32 56.20 30.91
CA PRO A 383 -7.86 56.92 32.09
C PRO A 383 -8.70 58.15 32.25
N ASN A 384 -9.31 58.30 33.43
CA ASN A 384 -10.11 59.45 33.84
C ASN A 384 -9.32 60.77 33.70
N PRO A 385 -9.70 61.76 32.90
CA PRO A 385 -8.94 63.01 32.76
C PRO A 385 -9.34 64.01 33.86
N ALA A 386 -9.14 63.61 35.12
CA ALA A 386 -9.42 64.54 36.25
C ALA A 386 -8.39 64.44 37.35
N ALA A 387 -7.24 65.09 37.12
CA ALA A 387 -6.36 65.61 38.16
C ALA A 387 -5.43 66.65 37.55
N ALA A 388 -6.01 67.72 37.01
CA ALA A 388 -5.21 68.93 36.79
C ALA A 388 -4.96 69.57 38.16
N THR A 389 -3.78 69.41 38.71
CA THR A 389 -3.31 70.12 39.84
C THR A 389 -3.06 71.59 39.47
N THR A 390 -3.80 72.50 40.09
CA THR A 390 -3.56 73.96 40.12
C THR A 390 -2.17 74.28 40.60
N PRO A 391 -1.44 75.20 39.96
CA PRO A 391 -0.13 75.70 40.52
C PRO A 391 -0.43 76.69 41.63
N THR A 392 0.04 76.38 42.82
CA THR A 392 0.12 77.33 43.93
C THR A 392 1.23 78.38 43.67
N ALA A 393 0.78 79.68 43.61
CA ALA A 393 1.68 80.81 43.63
C ALA A 393 2.20 81.02 45.09
N THR A 394 3.46 81.20 45.20
CA THR A 394 4.10 81.67 46.43
C THR A 394 4.85 82.99 46.20
N PRO A 395 4.89 83.87 47.20
CA PRO A 395 5.10 85.33 47.07
C PRO A 395 6.56 85.72 46.74
#